data_f06eff44cebbaed6de051c2550c68585
#
_entry.id   f06eff44cebbaed6de051c2550c68585
#
_cell.length_a   1.000
_cell.length_b   1.000
_cell.length_c   1.000
_cell.angle_alpha   90.00
_cell.angle_beta   90.00
_cell.angle_gamma   90.00
#
_symmetry.space_group_name_H-M   'P 1'
#
loop_
_entity.id
_entity.type
_entity.pdbx_description
1 polymer ?
#
loop_
_entity_poly.entity_id
_entity_poly.type
_entity_poly.pdbx_seq_one_letter_code
_entity_poly.pdbx_strand_id
1 'polypeptide(L)'
;MIKKDLLLIPGENQLSIVNSNEYKLIRTINVPNASTITGVCLLNKDMLLTGDFSETIRQWKIEGDNLILISKKEKTHDNDINVLLNMGNGFIASGSDDSTIKIW
;
A
#
# COMPACT_ATOMS: atom_id res chain seq x y z
N MET A 1 1.15 -16.69 1.60
CA MET A 1 0.56 -16.59 0.26
C MET A 1 -0.51 -15.50 0.27
N ILE A 2 -0.51 -14.67 -0.74
CA ILE A 2 -1.52 -13.62 -0.89
C ILE A 2 -2.81 -14.27 -1.37
N LYS A 3 -3.90 -14.05 -0.64
CA LYS A 3 -5.20 -14.58 -1.06
C LYS A 3 -5.78 -13.70 -2.15
N LYS A 4 -6.29 -14.33 -3.21
CA LYS A 4 -6.83 -13.61 -4.38
C LYS A 4 -8.10 -12.83 -4.09
N ASP A 5 -8.79 -13.16 -3.01
CA ASP A 5 -10.07 -12.58 -2.65
C ASP A 5 -9.97 -11.45 -1.63
N LEU A 6 -8.78 -10.96 -1.35
CA LEU A 6 -8.59 -9.84 -0.44
C LEU A 6 -8.46 -8.54 -1.22
N LEU A 7 -9.20 -7.53 -0.78
CA LEU A 7 -9.09 -6.17 -1.26
C LEU A 7 -8.53 -5.28 -0.17
N LEU A 8 -7.60 -4.42 -0.55
CA LEU A 8 -7.01 -3.43 0.34
C LEU A 8 -7.56 -2.07 -0.07
N ILE A 9 -8.31 -1.45 0.83
CA ILE A 9 -8.96 -0.17 0.55
C ILE A 9 -8.35 0.90 1.44
N PRO A 10 -7.59 1.84 0.87
CA PRO A 10 -6.99 2.91 1.66
C PRO A 10 -8.01 3.99 2.04
N GLY A 11 -7.83 4.56 3.23
CA GLY A 11 -8.56 5.72 3.69
C GLY A 11 -7.60 6.69 4.36
N GLU A 12 -8.13 7.74 4.97
CA GLU A 12 -7.30 8.64 5.75
C GLU A 12 -6.82 7.91 7.00
N ASN A 13 -5.54 7.75 7.18
CA ASN A 13 -4.93 7.13 8.36
C ASN A 13 -5.41 5.70 8.64
N GLN A 14 -6.08 5.07 7.70
CA GLN A 14 -6.57 3.71 7.87
C GLN A 14 -6.46 2.91 6.57
N LEU A 15 -6.34 1.60 6.74
CA LEU A 15 -6.34 0.65 5.64
C LEU A 15 -7.34 -0.44 5.98
N SER A 16 -8.33 -0.64 5.11
CA SER A 16 -9.35 -1.67 5.31
C SER A 16 -9.03 -2.89 4.47
N ILE A 17 -9.14 -4.06 5.08
CA ILE A 17 -8.98 -5.33 4.38
C ILE A 17 -10.35 -5.98 4.28
N VAL A 18 -10.77 -6.25 3.06
CA VAL A 18 -12.10 -6.78 2.76
C VAL A 18 -11.98 -8.10 2.02
N ASN A 19 -12.82 -9.06 2.40
CA ASN A 19 -12.96 -10.30 1.64
C ASN A 19 -13.94 -10.03 0.50
N SER A 20 -13.45 -10.03 -0.74
CA SER A 20 -14.27 -9.70 -1.91
C SER A 20 -15.29 -10.78 -2.28
N ASN A 21 -15.06 -12.03 -1.86
CA ASN A 21 -16.03 -13.10 -2.12
C ASN A 21 -17.23 -13.03 -1.18
N GLU A 22 -17.00 -12.66 0.06
CA GLU A 22 -18.04 -12.60 1.09
C GLU A 22 -18.58 -11.20 1.31
N TYR A 23 -17.97 -10.18 0.71
CA TYR A 23 -18.31 -8.77 0.88
C TYR A 23 -18.26 -8.35 2.35
N LYS A 24 -17.28 -8.88 3.08
CA LYS A 24 -17.13 -8.60 4.51
C LYS A 24 -15.84 -7.89 4.80
N LEU A 25 -15.93 -6.89 5.67
CA LEU A 25 -14.74 -6.26 6.24
C LEU A 25 -14.05 -7.26 7.17
N ILE A 26 -12.80 -7.58 6.89
CA ILE A 26 -12.02 -8.49 7.74
C ILE A 26 -11.44 -7.72 8.91
N ARG A 27 -10.76 -6.60 8.62
CA ARG A 27 -10.22 -5.75 9.67
C ARG A 27 -9.81 -4.41 9.12
N THR A 28 -9.63 -3.45 10.01
CA THR A 28 -9.10 -2.13 9.71
C THR A 28 -7.76 -1.98 10.42
N ILE A 29 -6.76 -1.50 9.69
CA ILE A 29 -5.43 -1.29 10.21
C ILE A 29 -5.16 0.21 10.27
N ASN A 30 -4.65 0.69 11.41
CA ASN A 30 -4.30 2.09 11.57
C ASN A 30 -2.96 2.38 10.89
N VAL A 31 -2.90 3.47 10.13
CA VAL A 31 -1.68 3.91 9.46
C VAL A 31 -1.21 5.18 10.13
N PRO A 32 -0.11 5.14 10.90
CA PRO A 32 0.34 6.31 11.64
C PRO A 32 1.07 7.31 10.73
N ASN A 33 0.85 8.58 10.98
CA ASN A 33 1.66 9.68 10.41
C ASN A 33 1.80 9.64 8.88
N ALA A 34 0.78 9.19 8.19
CA ALA A 34 0.78 9.18 6.73
C ALA A 34 -0.18 10.23 6.20
N SER A 35 0.16 10.83 5.08
CA SER A 35 -0.80 11.61 4.32
C SER A 35 -1.78 10.64 3.66
N THR A 36 -2.76 11.17 2.94
CA THR A 36 -3.76 10.31 2.31
C THR A 36 -3.11 9.23 1.46
N ILE A 37 -3.39 7.98 1.77
CA ILE A 37 -2.86 6.84 1.03
C ILE A 37 -3.63 6.73 -0.28
N THR A 38 -2.90 6.65 -1.39
CA THR A 38 -3.48 6.56 -2.72
C THR A 38 -3.17 5.25 -3.42
N GLY A 39 -2.11 4.58 -3.02
CA GLY A 39 -1.76 3.29 -3.56
C GLY A 39 -1.34 2.33 -2.45
N VAL A 40 -1.71 1.08 -2.61
CA VAL A 40 -1.36 0.04 -1.64
C VAL A 40 -1.19 -1.29 -2.36
N CYS A 41 -0.17 -2.06 -1.96
CA CYS A 41 -0.05 -3.43 -2.43
C CYS A 41 0.54 -4.33 -1.35
N LEU A 42 0.10 -5.58 -1.34
CA LEU A 42 0.68 -6.59 -0.47
C LEU A 42 1.95 -7.14 -1.10
N LEU A 43 3.02 -7.23 -0.30
CA LEU A 43 4.23 -7.95 -0.69
C LEU A 43 4.10 -9.42 -0.32
N ASN A 44 3.54 -9.69 0.85
CA ASN A 44 3.23 -11.03 1.35
C ASN A 44 2.22 -10.88 2.48
N LYS A 45 1.93 -11.97 3.20
CA LYS A 45 0.91 -11.95 4.27
C LYS A 45 1.25 -11.02 5.44
N ASP A 46 2.51 -10.66 5.61
CA ASP A 46 2.98 -9.88 6.76
C ASP A 46 3.48 -8.48 6.39
N MET A 47 3.58 -8.16 5.10
CA MET A 47 4.19 -6.92 4.66
C MET A 47 3.41 -6.28 3.52
N LEU A 48 3.34 -4.94 3.56
CA LEU A 48 2.69 -4.18 2.49
C LEU A 48 3.45 -2.89 2.20
N LEU A 49 3.13 -2.31 1.05
CA LEU A 49 3.63 -1.00 0.65
C LEU A 49 2.47 -0.04 0.52
N THR A 50 2.70 1.21 0.90
CA THR A 50 1.76 2.31 0.65
C THR A 50 2.44 3.42 -0.11
N GLY A 51 1.70 4.07 -1.01
CA GLY A 51 2.10 5.29 -1.66
C GLY A 51 1.08 6.39 -1.35
N ASP A 52 1.50 7.64 -1.33
CA ASP A 52 0.64 8.71 -0.88
C ASP A 52 0.85 10.03 -1.65
N PHE A 53 0.13 11.07 -1.23
CA PHE A 53 0.22 12.39 -1.83
C PHE A 53 1.53 13.12 -1.51
N SER A 54 2.35 12.60 -0.62
CA SER A 54 3.66 13.19 -0.32
C SER A 54 4.78 12.55 -1.13
N GLU A 55 4.45 11.82 -2.19
CA GLU A 55 5.39 11.14 -3.09
C GLU A 55 6.30 10.15 -2.37
N THR A 56 5.81 9.59 -1.27
CA THR A 56 6.57 8.66 -0.44
C THR A 56 6.01 7.25 -0.58
N ILE A 57 6.90 6.28 -0.77
CA ILE A 57 6.55 4.86 -0.67
C ILE A 57 7.06 4.37 0.68
N ARG A 58 6.16 3.78 1.46
CA ARG A 58 6.49 3.23 2.77
C ARG A 58 6.29 1.73 2.77
N GLN A 59 7.21 1.03 3.40
CA GLN A 59 7.12 -0.41 3.62
C GLN A 59 6.76 -0.68 5.07
N TRP A 60 5.73 -1.49 5.27
CA TRP A 60 5.19 -1.76 6.59
C TRP A 60 5.16 -3.24 6.86
N LYS A 61 5.39 -3.60 8.12
CA LYS A 61 5.10 -4.93 8.63
C LYS A 61 3.75 -4.88 9.35
N ILE A 62 2.92 -5.91 9.10
CA ILE A 62 1.62 -6.01 9.74
C ILE A 62 1.78 -6.79 11.06
N GLU A 63 1.45 -6.15 12.18
CA GLU A 63 1.43 -6.78 13.50
C GLU A 63 0.08 -6.54 14.14
N GLY A 64 -0.75 -7.60 14.24
CA GLY A 64 -2.11 -7.45 14.73
C GLY A 64 -2.88 -6.49 13.85
N ASP A 65 -3.44 -5.44 14.45
CA ASP A 65 -4.20 -4.41 13.74
C ASP A 65 -3.38 -3.16 13.47
N ASN A 66 -2.06 -3.25 13.59
CA ASN A 66 -1.17 -2.11 13.45
C ASN A 66 -0.14 -2.33 12.36
N LEU A 67 0.35 -1.22 11.83
CA LEU A 67 1.46 -1.23 10.88
C LEU A 67 2.71 -0.70 11.56
N ILE A 68 3.80 -1.42 11.39
CA ILE A 68 5.11 -1.02 11.87
C ILE A 68 5.94 -0.59 10.67
N LEU A 69 6.38 0.65 10.66
CA LEU A 69 7.18 1.18 9.56
C LEU A 69 8.54 0.50 9.53
N ILE A 70 8.87 -0.12 8.41
CA ILE A 70 10.17 -0.76 8.21
C ILE A 70 11.11 0.17 7.47
N SER A 71 10.63 0.79 6.40
CA SER A 71 11.44 1.70 5.60
C SER A 71 10.54 2.63 4.81
N LYS A 72 11.12 3.72 4.34
CA LYS A 72 10.43 4.64 3.45
C LYS A 72 11.38 5.16 2.39
N LYS A 73 10.82 5.51 1.24
CA LYS A 73 11.56 6.15 0.17
C LYS A 73 10.81 7.40 -0.24
N GLU A 74 11.38 8.54 0.03
CA GLU A 74 10.77 9.84 -0.26
C GLU A 74 11.08 10.29 -1.68
N LYS A 75 10.23 11.15 -2.21
CA LYS A 75 10.39 11.77 -3.53
C LYS A 75 10.62 10.73 -4.62
N THR A 76 9.83 9.65 -4.57
CA THR A 76 9.91 8.60 -5.58
C THR A 76 9.37 9.07 -6.92
N HIS A 77 8.45 10.04 -6.88
CA HIS A 77 7.86 10.68 -8.05
C HIS A 77 7.80 12.18 -7.83
N ASP A 78 7.54 12.92 -8.89
CA ASP A 78 7.41 14.38 -8.83
C ASP A 78 5.98 14.82 -8.53
N ASN A 79 5.06 13.90 -8.35
CA ASN A 79 3.66 14.17 -8.02
C ASN A 79 3.07 12.95 -7.32
N ASP A 80 1.78 13.00 -7.04
CA ASP A 80 1.09 11.98 -6.25
C ASP A 80 1.27 10.58 -6.83
N ILE A 81 1.41 9.61 -5.94
CA ILE A 81 1.46 8.20 -6.32
C ILE A 81 0.02 7.70 -6.37
N ASN A 82 -0.41 7.22 -7.53
CA ASN A 82 -1.79 6.77 -7.74
C ASN A 82 -1.97 5.28 -7.62
N VAL A 83 -0.93 4.51 -7.87
CA VAL A 83 -1.03 3.06 -7.87
C VAL A 83 0.31 2.43 -7.51
N LEU A 84 0.23 1.34 -6.78
CA LEU A 84 1.35 0.43 -6.53
C LEU A 84 0.91 -0.96 -6.94
N LEU A 85 1.80 -1.68 -7.61
CA LEU A 85 1.51 -3.03 -8.07
C LEU A 85 2.69 -3.94 -7.76
N ASN A 86 2.41 -5.05 -7.09
CA ASN A 86 3.40 -6.11 -6.94
C ASN A 86 3.41 -6.92 -8.23
N MET A 87 4.51 -6.81 -8.99
CA MET A 87 4.63 -7.47 -10.28
C MET A 87 5.06 -8.93 -10.16
N GLY A 88 5.40 -9.38 -8.96
CA GLY A 88 6.03 -10.66 -8.76
C GLY A 88 7.54 -10.58 -9.00
N ASN A 89 8.24 -11.66 -8.72
CA ASN A 89 9.70 -11.74 -8.92
C ASN A 89 10.50 -10.63 -8.23
N GLY A 90 9.94 -10.04 -7.17
CA GLY A 90 10.63 -9.01 -6.40
C GLY A 90 10.53 -7.60 -6.96
N PHE A 91 9.71 -7.38 -7.99
CA PHE A 91 9.54 -6.07 -8.59
C PHE A 91 8.22 -5.42 -8.22
N ILE A 92 8.28 -4.10 -8.02
CA ILE A 92 7.12 -3.25 -7.72
C ILE A 92 7.05 -2.18 -8.79
N ALA A 93 5.84 -1.94 -9.30
CA ALA A 93 5.59 -0.82 -10.21
C ALA A 93 4.84 0.27 -9.46
N SER A 94 5.23 1.52 -9.66
CA SER A 94 4.49 2.68 -9.16
C SER A 94 4.10 3.59 -10.30
N GLY A 95 2.87 4.07 -10.28
CA GLY A 95 2.35 5.02 -11.25
C GLY A 95 1.97 6.32 -10.57
N SER A 96 2.15 7.44 -11.25
CA SER A 96 2.02 8.76 -10.65
C SER A 96 1.37 9.75 -11.61
N ASP A 97 0.84 10.83 -11.02
CA ASP A 97 0.38 12.00 -11.77
C ASP A 97 1.51 12.75 -12.47
N ASP A 98 2.77 12.42 -12.19
CA ASP A 98 3.92 12.97 -12.91
C ASP A 98 4.07 12.38 -14.32
N SER A 99 3.12 11.54 -14.74
CA SER A 99 3.09 10.89 -16.06
C SER A 99 4.14 9.80 -16.23
N THR A 100 4.70 9.28 -15.13
CA THR A 100 5.69 8.21 -15.18
C THR A 100 5.21 6.96 -14.47
N ILE A 101 5.79 5.84 -14.89
CA ILE A 101 5.70 4.56 -14.21
C ILE A 101 7.14 4.16 -13.88
N LYS A 102 7.38 3.81 -12.64
CA LYS A 102 8.71 3.39 -12.20
C LYS A 102 8.67 1.95 -11.70
N ILE A 103 9.76 1.24 -11.96
CA ILE A 103 9.94 -0.15 -11.51
C ILE A 103 11.02 -0.17 -10.45
N TRP A 104 10.73 -0.82 -9.35
CA TRP A 104 11.62 -0.88 -8.18
C TRP A 104 12.06 -2.32 -7.87
#